data_419ec79d3fb5962a1c4b5088fe0f61bb
#
_entry.id   419ec79d3fb5962a1c4b5088fe0f61bb
#
_cell.length_a   1.000
_cell.length_b   1.000
_cell.length_c   1.000
_cell.angle_alpha   90.00
_cell.angle_beta   90.00
_cell.angle_gamma   90.00
#
_symmetry.space_group_name_H-M   'P 1'
#
loop_
_entity.id
_entity.type
_entity.pdbx_description
1 polymer ?
#
loop_
_entity_poly.entity_id
_entity_poly.type
_entity_poly.pdbx_seq_one_letter_code
_entity_poly.pdbx_strand_id
1 'polypeptide(L)'
;MGEFARARSIADALVAYNPGIRIHFLLHRAAPYAANFHHPSTLLSASPTLCTREVVETIERLRPAVVVFDNAGRTPQLRAAKRVGAAVIYVSSRSRQRYKAFRLRWMRLIDEHWISYPELIAGAPTLFERWKLRWLARPELHYLDTVLAPADESAADHLLADFGVPDIVIVPGGGSQFHDVSMTPARFAEWGAALAARGHRVVFVAGPSFTLDLPQTSHFRTVRSVPGGALHALLARSRAVLVNGGDTLLQALALNKPCVAIPIAGDQAERIARCAAQGVLLSPKPDEVVATCERVLADTALGDNLASHRHALALHDALPNIIERLGRYLAPR
;
A
#
# COMPACT_ATOMS: atom_id res chain seq x y z
N MET A 1 -6.13 1.93 -5.86
CA MET A 1 -4.90 2.78 -5.92
C MET A 1 -3.73 2.11 -5.22
N GLY A 2 -3.86 1.61 -3.99
CA GLY A 2 -2.77 0.95 -3.26
C GLY A 2 -2.20 -0.29 -3.97
N GLU A 3 -3.05 -1.14 -4.53
CA GLU A 3 -2.64 -2.32 -5.30
C GLU A 3 -1.76 -1.95 -6.50
N PHE A 4 -2.15 -0.90 -7.24
CA PHE A 4 -1.36 -0.42 -8.37
C PHE A 4 -0.02 0.17 -7.93
N ALA A 5 0.00 0.99 -6.88
CA ALA A 5 1.23 1.58 -6.35
C ALA A 5 2.21 0.49 -5.89
N ARG A 6 1.72 -0.51 -5.17
CA ARG A 6 2.50 -1.69 -4.77
C ARG A 6 3.07 -2.45 -5.96
N ALA A 7 2.22 -2.80 -6.94
CA ALA A 7 2.65 -3.52 -8.13
C ALA A 7 3.70 -2.74 -8.95
N ARG A 8 3.55 -1.41 -9.04
CA ARG A 8 4.53 -0.53 -9.69
C ARG A 8 5.85 -0.52 -8.93
N SER A 9 5.85 -0.33 -7.62
CA SER A 9 7.08 -0.35 -6.81
C SER A 9 7.84 -1.67 -6.93
N ILE A 10 7.12 -2.80 -6.97
CA ILE A 10 7.72 -4.12 -7.19
C ILE A 10 8.34 -4.19 -8.60
N ALA A 11 7.64 -3.70 -9.62
CA ALA A 11 8.13 -3.70 -11.00
C ALA A 11 9.37 -2.82 -11.17
N ASP A 12 9.32 -1.59 -10.66
CA ASP A 12 10.44 -0.65 -10.71
C ASP A 12 11.69 -1.25 -10.03
N ALA A 13 11.51 -1.87 -8.86
CA ALA A 13 12.61 -2.51 -8.13
C ALA A 13 13.15 -3.77 -8.85
N LEU A 14 12.29 -4.57 -9.50
CA LEU A 14 12.72 -5.72 -10.30
C LEU A 14 13.57 -5.30 -11.49
N VAL A 15 13.18 -4.25 -12.21
CA VAL A 15 13.96 -3.70 -13.33
C VAL A 15 15.29 -3.12 -12.85
N ALA A 16 15.30 -2.44 -11.70
CA ALA A 16 16.53 -1.93 -11.10
C ALA A 16 17.47 -3.08 -10.68
N TYR A 17 16.92 -4.17 -10.13
CA TYR A 17 17.68 -5.36 -9.74
C TYR A 17 18.26 -6.10 -10.95
N ASN A 18 17.48 -6.25 -12.02
CA ASN A 18 17.93 -6.89 -13.26
C ASN A 18 17.23 -6.26 -14.48
N PRO A 19 17.92 -5.38 -15.23
CA PRO A 19 17.36 -4.71 -16.43
C PRO A 19 16.94 -5.65 -17.55
N GLY A 20 17.37 -6.92 -17.54
CA GLY A 20 16.95 -7.93 -18.51
C GLY A 20 15.53 -8.49 -18.26
N ILE A 21 14.93 -8.19 -17.10
CA ILE A 21 13.58 -8.66 -16.78
C ILE A 21 12.55 -7.85 -17.59
N ARG A 22 11.72 -8.57 -18.33
CA ARG A 22 10.59 -7.98 -19.07
C ARG A 22 9.33 -8.05 -18.23
N ILE A 23 8.73 -6.91 -17.94
CA ILE A 23 7.50 -6.77 -17.18
C ILE A 23 6.37 -6.34 -18.10
N HIS A 24 5.18 -6.90 -17.90
CA HIS A 24 3.99 -6.53 -18.66
C HIS A 24 2.78 -6.41 -17.73
N PHE A 25 2.08 -5.30 -17.80
CA PHE A 25 0.89 -5.04 -17.00
C PHE A 25 -0.40 -5.24 -17.80
N LEU A 26 -1.44 -5.66 -17.10
CA LEU A 26 -2.81 -5.72 -17.60
C LEU A 26 -3.64 -4.70 -16.80
N LEU A 27 -4.01 -3.60 -17.44
CA LEU A 27 -4.63 -2.44 -16.79
C LEU A 27 -6.01 -2.14 -17.39
N HIS A 28 -6.94 -1.68 -16.55
CA HIS A 28 -8.18 -1.10 -17.05
C HIS A 28 -7.89 0.27 -17.69
N ARG A 29 -8.28 0.46 -18.97
CA ARG A 29 -7.97 1.68 -19.73
C ARG A 29 -8.52 2.97 -19.13
N ALA A 30 -9.64 2.91 -18.42
CA ALA A 30 -10.21 4.07 -17.75
C ALA A 30 -9.62 4.34 -16.35
N ALA A 31 -8.59 3.60 -15.93
CA ALA A 31 -7.93 3.88 -14.66
C ALA A 31 -7.07 5.16 -14.79
N PRO A 32 -7.12 6.07 -13.81
CA PRO A 32 -6.41 7.36 -13.88
C PRO A 32 -4.90 7.24 -14.13
N TYR A 33 -4.31 6.12 -13.71
CA TYR A 33 -2.88 5.85 -13.86
C TYR A 33 -2.51 5.17 -15.20
N ALA A 34 -3.49 4.78 -16.02
CA ALA A 34 -3.21 4.05 -17.26
C ALA A 34 -2.62 4.94 -18.37
N ALA A 35 -2.96 6.23 -18.40
CA ALA A 35 -2.55 7.18 -19.42
C ALA A 35 -1.04 7.48 -19.42
N ASN A 36 -0.41 7.51 -18.25
CA ASN A 36 0.99 7.89 -18.06
C ASN A 36 1.83 6.76 -17.44
N PHE A 37 1.52 5.52 -17.81
CA PHE A 37 2.22 4.37 -17.29
C PHE A 37 3.38 3.95 -18.18
N HIS A 38 4.59 3.85 -17.62
CA HIS A 38 5.83 3.66 -18.39
C HIS A 38 6.20 2.20 -18.67
N HIS A 39 5.67 1.24 -17.90
CA HIS A 39 5.91 -0.18 -18.22
C HIS A 39 5.03 -0.67 -19.36
N PRO A 40 5.50 -1.64 -20.17
CA PRO A 40 4.69 -2.30 -21.19
C PRO A 40 3.37 -2.79 -20.60
N SER A 41 2.25 -2.48 -21.27
CA SER A 41 0.93 -2.81 -20.75
C SER A 41 -0.07 -3.15 -21.86
N THR A 42 -1.06 -3.97 -21.52
CA THR A 42 -2.28 -4.17 -22.31
C THR A 42 -3.43 -3.46 -21.59
N LEU A 43 -4.06 -2.51 -22.29
CA LEU A 43 -5.19 -1.76 -21.78
C LEU A 43 -6.49 -2.51 -22.08
N LEU A 44 -7.13 -2.99 -21.04
CA LEU A 44 -8.39 -3.74 -21.08
C LEU A 44 -9.61 -2.81 -21.03
N SER A 45 -10.73 -3.27 -21.59
CA SER A 45 -12.01 -2.53 -21.57
C SER A 45 -12.63 -2.42 -20.18
N ALA A 46 -12.30 -3.34 -19.29
CA ALA A 46 -12.76 -3.38 -17.90
C ALA A 46 -11.65 -3.91 -16.97
N SER A 47 -11.97 -4.11 -15.70
CA SER A 47 -11.04 -4.76 -14.75
C SER A 47 -10.56 -6.11 -15.29
N PRO A 48 -9.27 -6.48 -15.09
CA PRO A 48 -8.73 -7.78 -15.51
C PRO A 48 -9.56 -8.98 -15.04
N THR A 49 -10.25 -8.85 -13.91
CA THR A 49 -11.17 -9.88 -13.40
C THR A 49 -12.38 -10.10 -14.32
N LEU A 50 -12.82 -9.09 -15.04
CA LEU A 50 -13.96 -9.16 -15.96
C LEU A 50 -13.55 -9.54 -17.40
N CYS A 51 -12.36 -9.16 -17.82
CA CYS A 51 -11.79 -9.42 -19.15
C CYS A 51 -11.08 -10.79 -19.23
N THR A 52 -11.76 -11.87 -18.80
CA THR A 52 -11.12 -13.19 -18.66
C THR A 52 -10.49 -13.69 -19.96
N ARG A 53 -11.16 -13.51 -21.11
CA ARG A 53 -10.67 -13.96 -22.41
C ARG A 53 -9.38 -13.22 -22.81
N GLU A 54 -9.40 -11.89 -22.79
CA GLU A 54 -8.25 -11.04 -23.15
C GLU A 54 -7.03 -11.32 -22.26
N VAL A 55 -7.26 -11.56 -20.95
CA VAL A 55 -6.20 -11.93 -20.00
C VAL A 55 -5.61 -13.30 -20.33
N VAL A 56 -6.44 -14.30 -20.67
CA VAL A 56 -5.99 -15.65 -21.05
C VAL A 56 -5.16 -15.57 -22.34
N GLU A 57 -5.68 -14.92 -23.38
CA GLU A 57 -4.98 -14.73 -24.66
C GLU A 57 -3.62 -14.01 -24.49
N THR A 58 -3.57 -13.01 -23.60
CA THR A 58 -2.32 -12.31 -23.29
C THR A 58 -1.31 -13.21 -22.58
N ILE A 59 -1.73 -14.00 -21.60
CA ILE A 59 -0.86 -14.96 -20.89
C ILE A 59 -0.32 -16.01 -21.87
N GLU A 60 -1.17 -16.55 -22.73
CA GLU A 60 -0.79 -17.58 -23.71
C GLU A 60 0.17 -17.03 -24.79
N ARG A 61 -0.02 -15.78 -25.21
CA ARG A 61 0.86 -15.10 -26.18
C ARG A 61 2.22 -14.73 -25.57
N LEU A 62 2.23 -14.18 -24.33
CA LEU A 62 3.47 -13.71 -23.70
C LEU A 62 4.28 -14.84 -23.08
N ARG A 63 3.66 -15.95 -22.67
CA ARG A 63 4.26 -17.10 -21.98
C ARG A 63 5.20 -16.67 -20.86
N PRO A 64 4.72 -15.90 -19.87
CA PRO A 64 5.58 -15.35 -18.80
C PRO A 64 6.10 -16.49 -17.90
N ALA A 65 7.26 -16.26 -17.26
CA ALA A 65 7.77 -17.16 -16.22
C ALA A 65 6.95 -17.05 -14.92
N VAL A 66 6.40 -15.85 -14.63
CA VAL A 66 5.61 -15.55 -13.42
C VAL A 66 4.37 -14.76 -13.80
N VAL A 67 3.24 -15.08 -13.19
CA VAL A 67 2.01 -14.27 -13.23
C VAL A 67 1.61 -13.89 -11.82
N VAL A 68 1.56 -12.59 -11.52
CA VAL A 68 1.10 -12.06 -10.23
C VAL A 68 -0.34 -11.57 -10.37
N PHE A 69 -1.25 -12.13 -9.58
CA PHE A 69 -2.64 -11.72 -9.48
C PHE A 69 -2.86 -10.92 -8.19
N ASP A 70 -2.88 -9.61 -8.26
CA ASP A 70 -3.11 -8.76 -7.09
C ASP A 70 -4.60 -8.49 -6.89
N ASN A 71 -5.20 -9.10 -5.86
CA ASN A 71 -6.63 -9.06 -5.53
C ASN A 71 -7.58 -9.45 -6.69
N ALA A 72 -7.05 -9.75 -7.84
CA ALA A 72 -7.75 -10.05 -9.10
C ALA A 72 -7.74 -11.56 -9.40
N GLY A 73 -8.12 -11.92 -10.59
CA GLY A 73 -8.00 -13.29 -11.11
C GLY A 73 -9.29 -14.09 -11.07
N ARG A 74 -9.38 -14.97 -12.05
CA ARG A 74 -10.42 -15.98 -12.24
C ARG A 74 -9.78 -17.35 -12.48
N THR A 75 -10.49 -18.43 -12.15
CA THR A 75 -9.96 -19.79 -12.33
C THR A 75 -9.42 -20.06 -13.73
N PRO A 76 -10.07 -19.65 -14.84
CA PRO A 76 -9.51 -19.84 -16.18
C PRO A 76 -8.17 -19.12 -16.40
N GLN A 77 -8.01 -17.92 -15.84
CA GLN A 77 -6.76 -17.14 -15.94
C GLN A 77 -5.60 -17.84 -15.20
N LEU A 78 -5.83 -18.34 -13.97
CA LEU A 78 -4.83 -19.12 -13.24
C LEU A 78 -4.47 -20.40 -13.99
N ARG A 79 -5.46 -21.09 -14.56
CA ARG A 79 -5.21 -22.30 -15.39
C ARG A 79 -4.40 -21.97 -16.64
N ALA A 80 -4.67 -20.84 -17.29
CA ALA A 80 -3.88 -20.39 -18.45
C ALA A 80 -2.41 -20.17 -18.05
N ALA A 81 -2.16 -19.48 -16.93
CA ALA A 81 -0.80 -19.31 -16.41
C ALA A 81 -0.10 -20.67 -16.17
N LYS A 82 -0.79 -21.61 -15.55
CA LYS A 82 -0.23 -22.95 -15.33
C LYS A 82 0.01 -23.73 -16.63
N ARG A 83 -0.86 -23.61 -17.66
CA ARG A 83 -0.65 -24.25 -18.96
C ARG A 83 0.61 -23.78 -19.68
N VAL A 84 0.96 -22.51 -19.55
CA VAL A 84 2.20 -21.98 -20.15
C VAL A 84 3.45 -22.22 -19.29
N GLY A 85 3.31 -22.90 -18.14
CA GLY A 85 4.41 -23.21 -17.22
C GLY A 85 4.77 -22.09 -16.26
N ALA A 86 3.95 -21.03 -16.17
CA ALA A 86 4.21 -19.91 -15.27
C ALA A 86 4.04 -20.29 -13.79
N ALA A 87 4.87 -19.71 -12.94
CA ALA A 87 4.58 -19.62 -11.52
C ALA A 87 3.41 -18.65 -11.28
N VAL A 88 2.48 -19.05 -10.41
CA VAL A 88 1.29 -18.26 -10.09
C VAL A 88 1.40 -17.74 -8.68
N ILE A 89 1.54 -16.44 -8.56
CA ILE A 89 1.54 -15.73 -7.28
C ILE A 89 0.20 -15.01 -7.11
N TYR A 90 -0.44 -15.22 -5.97
CA TYR A 90 -1.69 -14.56 -5.66
C TYR A 90 -1.53 -13.65 -4.45
N VAL A 91 -1.78 -12.36 -4.63
CA VAL A 91 -1.74 -11.36 -3.55
C VAL A 91 -3.16 -11.08 -3.06
N SER A 92 -3.38 -11.11 -1.75
CA SER A 92 -4.66 -10.79 -1.14
C SER A 92 -4.53 -9.70 -0.08
N SER A 93 -5.37 -8.65 -0.19
CA SER A 93 -5.43 -7.54 0.77
C SER A 93 -6.68 -7.57 1.65
N ARG A 94 -7.69 -8.38 1.31
CA ARG A 94 -8.98 -8.41 2.00
C ARG A 94 -9.38 -9.85 2.30
N SER A 95 -10.16 -10.04 3.35
CA SER A 95 -10.63 -11.36 3.82
C SER A 95 -11.30 -12.19 2.72
N ARG A 96 -12.11 -11.54 1.84
CA ARG A 96 -12.78 -12.23 0.73
C ARG A 96 -11.79 -12.82 -0.28
N GLN A 97 -10.72 -12.08 -0.61
CA GLN A 97 -9.68 -12.53 -1.52
C GLN A 97 -8.85 -13.62 -0.86
N ARG A 98 -8.48 -13.47 0.42
CA ARG A 98 -7.81 -14.51 1.20
C ARG A 98 -8.62 -15.81 1.21
N TYR A 99 -9.90 -15.75 1.58
CA TYR A 99 -10.79 -16.91 1.55
C TYR A 99 -10.84 -17.60 0.17
N LYS A 100 -10.82 -16.81 -0.93
CA LYS A 100 -10.81 -17.33 -2.29
C LYS A 100 -9.52 -18.11 -2.59
N ALA A 101 -8.36 -17.63 -2.13
CA ALA A 101 -7.08 -18.30 -2.29
C ALA A 101 -7.06 -19.66 -1.57
N PHE A 102 -7.72 -19.78 -0.41
CA PHE A 102 -7.83 -21.02 0.35
C PHE A 102 -8.89 -22.03 -0.13
N ARG A 103 -9.52 -21.79 -1.29
CA ARG A 103 -10.35 -22.80 -1.94
C ARG A 103 -9.45 -23.87 -2.58
N LEU A 104 -9.69 -25.17 -2.33
CA LEU A 104 -8.85 -26.28 -2.79
C LEU A 104 -8.48 -26.22 -4.28
N ARG A 105 -9.45 -25.83 -5.13
CA ARG A 105 -9.22 -25.66 -6.58
C ARG A 105 -8.24 -24.53 -6.90
N TRP A 106 -8.15 -23.50 -6.05
CA TRP A 106 -7.23 -22.39 -6.21
C TRP A 106 -5.87 -22.71 -5.61
N MET A 107 -5.84 -23.31 -4.42
CA MET A 107 -4.60 -23.75 -3.79
C MET A 107 -3.74 -24.63 -4.71
N ARG A 108 -4.38 -25.50 -5.52
CA ARG A 108 -3.68 -26.34 -6.50
C ARG A 108 -3.08 -25.56 -7.69
N LEU A 109 -3.56 -24.36 -7.95
CA LEU A 109 -3.13 -23.52 -9.07
C LEU A 109 -2.14 -22.42 -8.65
N ILE A 110 -2.14 -22.04 -7.37
CA ILE A 110 -1.30 -20.99 -6.80
C ILE A 110 -0.01 -21.64 -6.26
N ASP A 111 1.13 -21.12 -6.64
CA ASP A 111 2.43 -21.54 -6.10
C ASP A 111 2.73 -20.79 -4.81
N GLU A 112 2.52 -19.45 -4.78
CA GLU A 112 2.66 -18.63 -3.59
C GLU A 112 1.41 -17.77 -3.34
N HIS A 113 1.00 -17.70 -2.08
CA HIS A 113 -0.06 -16.79 -1.64
C HIS A 113 0.54 -15.72 -0.72
N TRP A 114 0.59 -14.49 -1.21
CA TRP A 114 1.05 -13.35 -0.44
C TRP A 114 -0.12 -12.61 0.18
N ILE A 115 -0.13 -12.50 1.49
CA ILE A 115 -1.07 -11.68 2.24
C ILE A 115 -0.41 -10.32 2.42
N SER A 116 -1.02 -9.25 1.86
CA SER A 116 -0.40 -7.93 1.75
C SER A 116 -0.40 -7.11 3.04
N TYR A 117 -0.61 -7.76 4.17
CA TYR A 117 -0.52 -7.16 5.51
C TYR A 117 0.20 -8.12 6.45
N PRO A 118 0.91 -7.62 7.47
CA PRO A 118 1.54 -8.45 8.49
C PRO A 118 0.51 -9.33 9.21
N GLU A 119 0.95 -10.45 9.73
CA GLU A 119 0.08 -11.45 10.37
C GLU A 119 -0.76 -10.84 11.50
N LEU A 120 -0.20 -9.92 12.27
CA LEU A 120 -0.89 -9.16 13.30
C LEU A 120 -2.18 -8.49 12.77
N ILE A 121 -2.12 -7.94 11.56
CA ILE A 121 -3.26 -7.23 10.94
C ILE A 121 -4.16 -8.20 10.18
N ALA A 122 -3.58 -9.06 9.37
CA ALA A 122 -4.33 -10.00 8.54
C ALA A 122 -4.90 -11.20 9.33
N GLY A 123 -4.35 -11.45 10.52
CA GLY A 123 -4.65 -12.63 11.33
C GLY A 123 -3.94 -13.90 10.84
N ALA A 124 -3.58 -14.79 11.77
CA ALA A 124 -3.01 -16.08 11.50
C ALA A 124 -3.93 -16.96 10.63
N PRO A 125 -3.40 -17.97 9.93
CA PRO A 125 -4.23 -18.95 9.27
C PRO A 125 -5.08 -19.72 10.30
N THR A 126 -6.36 -19.89 9.99
CA THR A 126 -7.27 -20.71 10.79
C THR A 126 -6.78 -22.16 10.86
N LEU A 127 -7.25 -22.94 11.83
CA LEU A 127 -6.90 -24.37 11.96
C LEU A 127 -7.20 -25.14 10.66
N PHE A 128 -8.31 -24.80 10.00
CA PHE A 128 -8.71 -25.44 8.74
C PHE A 128 -7.84 -24.99 7.56
N GLU A 129 -7.42 -23.73 7.49
CA GLU A 129 -6.46 -23.23 6.49
C GLU A 129 -5.09 -23.92 6.69
N ARG A 130 -4.60 -24.00 7.93
CA ARG A 130 -3.34 -24.72 8.27
C ARG A 130 -3.40 -26.20 7.88
N TRP A 131 -4.51 -26.89 8.17
CA TRP A 131 -4.71 -28.27 7.75
C TRP A 131 -4.65 -28.42 6.22
N LYS A 132 -5.32 -27.54 5.46
CA LYS A 132 -5.25 -27.54 3.99
C LYS A 132 -3.84 -27.32 3.46
N LEU A 133 -3.11 -26.33 4.02
CA LEU A 133 -1.73 -26.07 3.63
C LEU A 133 -0.83 -27.27 3.86
N ARG A 134 -0.96 -27.94 5.00
CA ARG A 134 -0.21 -29.17 5.31
C ARG A 134 -0.56 -30.32 4.36
N TRP A 135 -1.85 -30.49 4.07
CA TRP A 135 -2.33 -31.60 3.22
C TRP A 135 -1.93 -31.43 1.74
N LEU A 136 -2.04 -30.20 1.20
CA LEU A 136 -1.70 -29.91 -0.20
C LEU A 136 -0.23 -29.54 -0.39
N ALA A 137 0.51 -29.22 0.67
CA ALA A 137 1.82 -28.58 0.63
C ALA A 137 1.87 -27.32 -0.28
N ARG A 138 0.72 -26.67 -0.50
CA ARG A 138 0.50 -25.51 -1.39
C ARG A 138 -0.67 -24.66 -0.93
N PRO A 139 -0.69 -23.36 -1.31
CA PRO A 139 0.45 -22.54 -1.76
C PRO A 139 1.45 -22.28 -0.63
N GLU A 140 2.67 -21.89 -0.96
CA GLU A 140 3.57 -21.30 0.03
C GLU A 140 2.96 -19.95 0.50
N LEU A 141 2.78 -19.80 1.82
CA LEU A 141 2.08 -18.65 2.39
C LEU A 141 3.09 -17.64 2.95
N HIS A 142 2.95 -16.36 2.53
CA HIS A 142 3.78 -15.26 3.00
C HIS A 142 2.93 -14.09 3.44
N TYR A 143 3.32 -13.48 4.56
CA TYR A 143 2.81 -12.19 4.99
C TYR A 143 3.80 -11.12 4.50
N LEU A 144 3.27 -10.07 3.89
CA LEU A 144 4.03 -8.89 3.51
C LEU A 144 3.77 -7.80 4.55
N ASP A 145 4.81 -7.20 5.09
CA ASP A 145 4.62 -6.11 6.04
C ASP A 145 4.12 -4.86 5.33
N THR A 146 4.98 -4.25 4.53
CA THR A 146 4.62 -3.15 3.64
C THR A 146 5.59 -3.11 2.46
N VAL A 147 5.23 -2.40 1.40
CA VAL A 147 6.13 -2.16 0.26
C VAL A 147 6.47 -0.68 0.24
N LEU A 148 7.76 -0.37 0.43
CA LEU A 148 8.30 0.97 0.32
C LEU A 148 8.89 1.15 -1.08
N ALA A 149 8.44 2.18 -1.82
CA ALA A 149 9.17 2.59 -3.00
C ALA A 149 10.55 3.14 -2.56
N PRO A 150 11.63 2.94 -3.32
CA PRO A 150 12.90 3.60 -3.02
C PRO A 150 12.70 5.09 -2.83
N ALA A 151 13.32 5.68 -1.79
CA ALA A 151 13.16 7.09 -1.49
C ALA A 151 13.69 7.97 -2.64
N ASP A 152 12.91 8.96 -3.05
CA ASP A 152 13.30 9.96 -4.02
C ASP A 152 13.49 11.31 -3.30
N GLU A 153 14.72 11.48 -2.79
CA GLU A 153 15.10 12.66 -2.03
C GLU A 153 15.03 13.92 -2.88
N SER A 154 15.45 13.84 -4.17
CA SER A 154 15.41 14.97 -5.09
C SER A 154 13.99 15.47 -5.34
N ALA A 155 13.04 14.55 -5.57
CA ALA A 155 11.63 14.95 -5.72
C ALA A 155 11.07 15.53 -4.43
N ALA A 156 11.48 15.03 -3.26
CA ALA A 156 11.08 15.60 -1.98
C ALA A 156 11.67 17.00 -1.77
N ASP A 157 12.94 17.23 -2.15
CA ASP A 157 13.57 18.56 -2.11
C ASP A 157 12.80 19.58 -2.95
N HIS A 158 12.42 19.21 -4.17
CA HIS A 158 11.59 20.10 -5.02
C HIS A 158 10.22 20.38 -4.38
N LEU A 159 9.58 19.38 -3.77
CA LEU A 159 8.31 19.55 -3.10
C LEU A 159 8.41 20.41 -1.84
N LEU A 160 9.55 20.41 -1.17
CA LEU A 160 9.80 21.18 0.07
C LEU A 160 10.57 22.48 -0.17
N ALA A 161 10.92 22.81 -1.42
CA ALA A 161 11.60 24.07 -1.75
C ALA A 161 10.84 25.25 -1.13
N ASP A 162 11.55 26.16 -0.44
CA ASP A 162 11.00 27.34 0.24
C ASP A 162 9.98 27.04 1.37
N PHE A 163 9.76 25.76 1.72
CA PHE A 163 8.84 25.38 2.78
C PHE A 163 9.55 24.85 4.03
N GLY A 164 10.65 24.14 3.85
CA GLY A 164 11.41 23.51 4.91
C GLY A 164 10.84 22.14 5.35
N VAL A 165 11.43 21.59 6.39
CA VAL A 165 11.05 20.27 6.92
C VAL A 165 9.64 20.33 7.51
N PRO A 166 8.69 19.45 7.10
CA PRO A 166 7.35 19.45 7.66
C PRO A 166 7.32 18.91 9.10
N ASP A 167 6.57 19.57 9.97
CA ASP A 167 6.26 19.02 11.28
C ASP A 167 5.32 17.83 11.14
N ILE A 168 4.34 17.93 10.24
CA ILE A 168 3.38 16.86 9.99
C ILE A 168 3.08 16.69 8.51
N VAL A 169 3.08 15.46 8.05
CA VAL A 169 2.57 15.07 6.73
C VAL A 169 1.19 14.44 6.91
N ILE A 170 0.21 14.93 6.15
CA ILE A 170 -1.17 14.46 6.20
C ILE A 170 -1.50 13.72 4.90
N VAL A 171 -1.90 12.45 5.01
CA VAL A 171 -2.24 11.61 3.84
C VAL A 171 -3.59 10.93 4.07
N PRO A 172 -4.69 11.52 3.59
CA PRO A 172 -6.03 10.92 3.72
C PRO A 172 -6.25 9.73 2.76
N GLY A 173 -5.26 9.37 1.94
CA GLY A 173 -5.34 8.30 0.95
C GLY A 173 -5.55 8.82 -0.47
N GLY A 174 -6.25 8.04 -1.33
CA GLY A 174 -6.45 8.37 -2.75
C GLY A 174 -7.35 9.58 -3.04
N GLY A 175 -7.92 10.22 -2.03
CA GLY A 175 -8.82 11.37 -2.17
C GLY A 175 -10.27 11.00 -2.48
N SER A 176 -10.61 9.72 -2.64
CA SER A 176 -11.98 9.26 -2.88
C SER A 176 -12.83 9.33 -1.60
N GLN A 177 -14.10 9.73 -1.75
CA GLN A 177 -15.08 9.64 -0.68
C GLN A 177 -15.70 8.24 -0.65
N PHE A 178 -15.95 7.72 0.55
CA PHE A 178 -16.63 6.45 0.77
C PHE A 178 -18.01 6.73 1.38
N HIS A 179 -19.06 6.17 0.79
CA HIS A 179 -20.44 6.46 1.18
C HIS A 179 -20.83 5.98 2.58
N ASP A 180 -20.12 4.98 3.09
CA ASP A 180 -20.45 4.31 4.36
C ASP A 180 -19.77 4.90 5.60
N VAL A 181 -19.00 5.99 5.46
CA VAL A 181 -18.25 6.58 6.55
C VAL A 181 -18.42 8.10 6.56
N SER A 182 -18.74 8.66 7.73
CA SER A 182 -18.91 10.12 7.92
C SER A 182 -17.62 10.91 7.77
N MET A 183 -16.47 10.22 7.75
CA MET A 183 -15.15 10.84 7.65
C MET A 183 -14.72 10.98 6.19
N THR A 184 -14.29 12.17 5.81
CA THR A 184 -13.90 12.50 4.43
C THR A 184 -12.47 13.02 4.35
N PRO A 185 -11.81 12.94 3.18
CA PRO A 185 -10.51 13.60 2.97
C PRO A 185 -10.52 15.11 3.23
N ALA A 186 -11.65 15.77 3.03
CA ALA A 186 -11.81 17.21 3.33
C ALA A 186 -11.63 17.50 4.83
N ARG A 187 -12.10 16.60 5.70
CA ARG A 187 -11.91 16.76 7.15
C ARG A 187 -10.44 16.72 7.56
N PHE A 188 -9.63 15.92 6.88
CA PHE A 188 -8.19 15.91 7.08
C PHE A 188 -7.54 17.24 6.66
N ALA A 189 -8.05 17.87 5.59
CA ALA A 189 -7.58 19.19 5.18
C ALA A 189 -7.95 20.27 6.20
N GLU A 190 -9.14 20.22 6.81
CA GLU A 190 -9.54 21.12 7.90
C GLU A 190 -8.62 21.00 9.12
N TRP A 191 -8.28 19.78 9.54
CA TRP A 191 -7.31 19.56 10.62
C TRP A 191 -5.93 20.08 10.25
N GLY A 192 -5.50 19.89 9.01
CA GLY A 192 -4.24 20.43 8.51
C GLY A 192 -4.21 21.96 8.54
N ALA A 193 -5.27 22.60 8.11
CA ALA A 193 -5.40 24.07 8.18
C ALA A 193 -5.39 24.57 9.63
N ALA A 194 -6.06 23.87 10.54
CA ALA A 194 -6.06 24.21 11.97
C ALA A 194 -4.67 24.07 12.61
N LEU A 195 -3.89 23.03 12.25
CA LEU A 195 -2.50 22.86 12.69
C LEU A 195 -1.60 23.97 12.12
N ALA A 196 -1.77 24.32 10.83
CA ALA A 196 -1.01 25.38 10.18
C ALA A 196 -1.30 26.77 10.81
N ALA A 197 -2.55 27.04 11.16
CA ALA A 197 -2.94 28.27 11.87
C ALA A 197 -2.29 28.37 13.27
N ARG A 198 -1.83 27.25 13.84
CA ARG A 198 -1.09 27.19 15.11
C ARG A 198 0.43 27.20 14.92
N GLY A 199 0.90 27.43 13.69
CA GLY A 199 2.32 27.60 13.38
C GLY A 199 3.06 26.32 12.98
N HIS A 200 2.38 25.16 12.89
CA HIS A 200 3.00 23.93 12.43
C HIS A 200 3.13 23.92 10.91
N ARG A 201 4.28 23.44 10.38
CA ARG A 201 4.46 23.21 8.95
C ARG A 201 3.79 21.92 8.52
N VAL A 202 2.72 22.04 7.74
CA VAL A 202 1.87 20.94 7.31
C VAL A 202 2.01 20.72 5.80
N VAL A 203 2.38 19.51 5.39
CA VAL A 203 2.27 19.05 3.99
C VAL A 203 1.06 18.15 3.87
N PHE A 204 0.09 18.56 3.05
CA PHE A 204 -1.12 17.80 2.77
C PHE A 204 -1.03 17.11 1.41
N VAL A 205 -0.95 15.78 1.39
CA VAL A 205 -0.94 14.98 0.16
C VAL A 205 -2.37 14.56 -0.18
N ALA A 206 -3.00 15.34 -1.03
CA ALA A 206 -4.45 15.27 -1.30
C ALA A 206 -4.93 13.97 -1.96
N GLY A 207 -4.05 13.31 -2.74
CA GLY A 207 -4.40 12.16 -3.57
C GLY A 207 -5.07 12.58 -4.90
N PRO A 208 -5.02 11.69 -5.91
CA PRO A 208 -5.43 12.03 -7.29
C PRO A 208 -6.93 12.27 -7.46
N SER A 209 -7.77 11.77 -6.56
CA SER A 209 -9.23 11.96 -6.62
C SER A 209 -9.75 13.12 -5.77
N PHE A 210 -8.85 13.87 -5.14
CA PHE A 210 -9.22 15.03 -4.32
C PHE A 210 -9.49 16.24 -5.21
N THR A 211 -10.67 16.87 -5.06
CA THR A 211 -11.15 17.92 -5.97
C THR A 211 -11.16 19.32 -5.39
N LEU A 212 -11.06 19.46 -4.06
CA LEU A 212 -11.08 20.76 -3.42
C LEU A 212 -9.76 21.49 -3.66
N ASP A 213 -9.86 22.80 -3.91
CA ASP A 213 -8.71 23.68 -3.89
C ASP A 213 -8.43 24.13 -2.46
N LEU A 214 -7.20 23.94 -2.03
CA LEU A 214 -6.73 24.32 -0.70
C LEU A 214 -5.72 25.45 -0.80
N PRO A 215 -5.75 26.41 0.16
CA PRO A 215 -4.81 27.51 0.16
C PRO A 215 -3.37 27.01 0.36
N GLN A 216 -2.43 27.68 -0.29
CA GLN A 216 -1.00 27.54 -0.03
C GLN A 216 -0.55 28.68 0.87
N THR A 217 0.12 28.38 1.97
CA THR A 217 0.67 29.37 2.90
C THR A 217 2.09 29.01 3.32
N SER A 218 2.75 29.86 4.09
CA SER A 218 4.07 29.51 4.67
C SER A 218 4.05 28.31 5.60
N HIS A 219 2.87 27.91 6.11
CA HIS A 219 2.70 26.80 7.04
C HIS A 219 1.81 25.66 6.50
N PHE A 220 1.18 25.83 5.33
CA PHE A 220 0.32 24.81 4.73
C PHE A 220 0.63 24.65 3.24
N ARG A 221 1.16 23.50 2.88
CA ARG A 221 1.46 23.13 1.48
C ARG A 221 0.61 21.94 1.06
N THR A 222 -0.11 22.10 -0.05
CA THR A 222 -0.88 21.02 -0.66
C THR A 222 -0.14 20.46 -1.86
N VAL A 223 -0.06 19.13 -1.91
CA VAL A 223 0.45 18.38 -3.05
C VAL A 223 -0.64 17.43 -3.54
N ARG A 224 -1.06 17.53 -4.80
CA ARG A 224 -2.21 16.75 -5.32
C ARG A 224 -1.87 15.25 -5.48
N SER A 225 -0.68 14.96 -5.96
CA SER A 225 -0.22 13.57 -6.13
C SER A 225 1.30 13.55 -6.12
N VAL A 226 1.88 12.57 -5.47
CA VAL A 226 3.33 12.37 -5.44
C VAL A 226 3.68 10.94 -5.86
N PRO A 227 4.79 10.73 -6.57
CA PRO A 227 5.34 9.39 -6.77
C PRO A 227 5.62 8.70 -5.43
N GLY A 228 5.58 7.37 -5.42
CA GLY A 228 5.79 6.59 -4.20
C GLY A 228 7.12 6.88 -3.50
N GLY A 229 8.20 7.06 -4.25
CA GLY A 229 9.52 7.42 -3.70
C GLY A 229 9.54 8.80 -3.05
N ALA A 230 8.89 9.79 -3.67
CA ALA A 230 8.77 11.13 -3.09
C ALA A 230 7.89 11.12 -1.82
N LEU A 231 6.80 10.34 -1.81
CA LEU A 231 5.99 10.15 -0.60
C LEU A 231 6.82 9.50 0.53
N HIS A 232 7.60 8.47 0.20
CA HIS A 232 8.52 7.83 1.16
C HIS A 232 9.46 8.88 1.79
N ALA A 233 10.16 9.66 0.96
CA ALA A 233 11.08 10.69 1.44
C ALA A 233 10.37 11.78 2.28
N LEU A 234 9.16 12.22 1.88
CA LEU A 234 8.35 13.17 2.66
C LEU A 234 7.98 12.60 4.04
N LEU A 235 7.51 11.34 4.09
CA LEU A 235 7.19 10.66 5.35
C LEU A 235 8.44 10.53 6.22
N ALA A 236 9.57 10.10 5.63
CA ALA A 236 10.83 9.93 6.36
C ALA A 236 11.34 11.23 6.99
N ARG A 237 11.12 12.38 6.35
CA ARG A 237 11.54 13.70 6.84
C ARG A 237 10.59 14.33 7.85
N SER A 238 9.31 13.91 7.90
CA SER A 238 8.33 14.49 8.82
C SER A 238 8.60 14.10 10.27
N ARG A 239 8.16 14.95 11.22
CA ARG A 239 8.20 14.63 12.65
C ARG A 239 7.05 13.74 13.08
N ALA A 240 5.87 13.89 12.45
CA ALA A 240 4.68 13.07 12.67
C ALA A 240 3.88 12.91 11.39
N VAL A 241 2.95 11.94 11.39
CA VAL A 241 2.10 11.64 10.25
C VAL A 241 0.64 11.49 10.69
N LEU A 242 -0.27 12.19 9.99
CA LEU A 242 -1.73 11.99 10.13
C LEU A 242 -2.23 11.25 8.89
N VAL A 243 -2.74 10.04 9.07
CA VAL A 243 -3.12 9.16 7.96
C VAL A 243 -4.47 8.48 8.16
N ASN A 244 -5.00 7.94 7.06
CA ASN A 244 -6.04 6.94 7.15
C ASN A 244 -5.47 5.54 7.44
N GLY A 245 -6.33 4.54 7.61
CA GLY A 245 -5.91 3.15 7.85
C GLY A 245 -5.51 2.37 6.58
N GLY A 246 -5.01 3.06 5.53
CA GLY A 246 -4.54 2.44 4.29
C GLY A 246 -3.09 1.92 4.34
N ASP A 247 -2.51 1.63 3.18
CA ASP A 247 -1.13 1.13 3.08
C ASP A 247 -0.12 2.17 3.57
N THR A 248 -0.40 3.48 3.43
CA THR A 248 0.47 4.57 3.90
C THR A 248 0.66 4.55 5.42
N LEU A 249 -0.34 4.07 6.19
CA LEU A 249 -0.17 3.87 7.63
C LEU A 249 0.98 2.90 7.92
N LEU A 250 1.00 1.75 7.26
CA LEU A 250 2.04 0.75 7.46
C LEU A 250 3.42 1.24 6.97
N GLN A 251 3.44 2.00 5.88
CA GLN A 251 4.66 2.66 5.39
C GLN A 251 5.22 3.63 6.43
N ALA A 252 4.38 4.49 7.00
CA ALA A 252 4.80 5.42 8.04
C ALA A 252 5.29 4.70 9.32
N LEU A 253 4.62 3.62 9.73
CA LEU A 253 5.05 2.80 10.87
C LEU A 253 6.39 2.10 10.59
N ALA A 254 6.60 1.56 9.38
CA ALA A 254 7.87 0.94 8.98
C ALA A 254 9.02 1.96 8.92
N LEU A 255 8.71 3.22 8.61
CA LEU A 255 9.65 4.35 8.69
C LEU A 255 9.83 4.89 10.12
N ASN A 256 9.32 4.19 11.10
CA ASN A 256 9.35 4.56 12.52
C ASN A 256 8.78 5.96 12.82
N LYS A 257 7.73 6.39 12.08
CA LYS A 257 7.11 7.69 12.29
C LYS A 257 5.98 7.63 13.33
N PRO A 258 5.91 8.61 14.25
CA PRO A 258 4.74 8.78 15.10
C PRO A 258 3.50 9.02 14.23
N CYS A 259 2.47 8.18 14.42
CA CYS A 259 1.27 8.21 13.60
C CYS A 259 0.02 8.54 14.42
N VAL A 260 -0.79 9.44 13.88
CA VAL A 260 -2.20 9.62 14.25
C VAL A 260 -3.03 9.06 13.10
N ALA A 261 -3.97 8.14 13.38
CA ALA A 261 -4.71 7.45 12.35
C ALA A 261 -6.23 7.53 12.55
N ILE A 262 -6.96 7.91 11.48
CA ILE A 262 -8.42 8.04 11.47
C ILE A 262 -8.99 7.26 10.28
N PRO A 263 -9.96 6.37 10.47
CA PRO A 263 -10.52 5.57 9.38
C PRO A 263 -11.42 6.43 8.47
N ILE A 264 -11.31 6.23 7.14
CA ILE A 264 -12.20 6.80 6.12
C ILE A 264 -12.93 5.71 5.31
N ALA A 265 -12.70 4.44 5.62
CA ALA A 265 -13.38 3.29 5.03
C ALA A 265 -13.57 2.20 6.09
N GLY A 266 -14.61 1.37 5.93
CA GLY A 266 -15.03 0.41 6.95
C GLY A 266 -13.97 -0.62 7.35
N ASP A 267 -13.15 -1.08 6.40
CA ASP A 267 -12.07 -2.05 6.66
C ASP A 267 -10.85 -1.45 7.37
N GLN A 268 -10.76 -0.11 7.45
CA GLN A 268 -9.64 0.59 8.07
C GLN A 268 -9.74 0.66 9.61
N ALA A 269 -10.96 0.73 10.14
CA ALA A 269 -11.20 0.85 11.58
C ALA A 269 -10.59 -0.33 12.35
N GLU A 270 -10.81 -1.56 11.88
CA GLU A 270 -10.24 -2.76 12.50
C GLU A 270 -8.71 -2.77 12.43
N ARG A 271 -8.12 -2.37 11.29
CA ARG A 271 -6.67 -2.28 11.11
C ARG A 271 -6.05 -1.27 12.07
N ILE A 272 -6.62 -0.07 12.15
CA ILE A 272 -6.18 0.97 13.08
C ILE A 272 -6.29 0.47 14.52
N ALA A 273 -7.40 -0.15 14.90
CA ALA A 273 -7.60 -0.69 16.25
C ALA A 273 -6.54 -1.75 16.61
N ARG A 274 -6.20 -2.65 15.69
CA ARG A 274 -5.14 -3.65 15.90
C ARG A 274 -3.77 -3.01 16.09
N CYS A 275 -3.42 -2.00 15.31
CA CYS A 275 -2.17 -1.24 15.47
C CYS A 275 -2.17 -0.45 16.78
N ALA A 276 -3.28 0.22 17.14
CA ALA A 276 -3.40 0.97 18.38
C ALA A 276 -3.28 0.06 19.62
N ALA A 277 -3.82 -1.17 19.57
CA ALA A 277 -3.68 -2.16 20.62
C ALA A 277 -2.22 -2.59 20.86
N GLN A 278 -1.34 -2.41 19.86
CA GLN A 278 0.12 -2.61 20.01
C GLN A 278 0.85 -1.36 20.51
N GLY A 279 0.15 -0.27 20.77
CA GLY A 279 0.76 0.98 21.21
C GLY A 279 1.62 1.70 20.17
N VAL A 280 1.50 1.36 18.86
CA VAL A 280 2.37 1.92 17.80
C VAL A 280 1.85 3.21 17.17
N LEU A 281 0.59 3.57 17.44
CA LEU A 281 -0.07 4.79 16.95
C LEU A 281 -1.14 5.28 17.92
N LEU A 282 -1.63 6.50 17.67
CA LEU A 282 -2.81 7.05 18.34
C LEU A 282 -3.99 7.13 17.34
N SER A 283 -5.19 6.81 17.85
CA SER A 283 -6.45 6.93 17.09
C SER A 283 -7.49 7.67 17.94
N PRO A 284 -7.41 9.02 17.96
CA PRO A 284 -8.33 9.84 18.74
C PRO A 284 -9.71 9.94 18.09
N LYS A 285 -10.66 10.54 18.81
CA LYS A 285 -11.92 11.00 18.24
C LYS A 285 -11.67 12.16 17.26
N PRO A 286 -12.59 12.41 16.33
CA PRO A 286 -12.42 13.47 15.31
C PRO A 286 -12.19 14.89 15.88
N ASP A 287 -12.78 15.21 17.02
CA ASP A 287 -12.64 16.49 17.72
C ASP A 287 -11.30 16.64 18.48
N GLU A 288 -10.63 15.53 18.75
CA GLU A 288 -9.36 15.47 19.49
C GLU A 288 -8.14 15.40 18.55
N VAL A 289 -8.32 15.29 17.22
CA VAL A 289 -7.23 15.02 16.27
C VAL A 289 -6.15 16.09 16.32
N VAL A 290 -6.52 17.37 16.29
CA VAL A 290 -5.56 18.48 16.30
C VAL A 290 -4.74 18.47 17.59
N ALA A 291 -5.40 18.39 18.75
CA ALA A 291 -4.73 18.34 20.04
C ALA A 291 -3.83 17.08 20.17
N THR A 292 -4.26 15.95 19.61
CA THR A 292 -3.45 14.71 19.62
C THR A 292 -2.21 14.85 18.73
N CYS A 293 -2.32 15.49 17.56
CA CYS A 293 -1.16 15.78 16.71
C CYS A 293 -0.17 16.71 17.44
N GLU A 294 -0.64 17.76 18.08
CA GLU A 294 0.22 18.67 18.87
C GLU A 294 0.92 17.93 20.01
N ARG A 295 0.19 17.05 20.72
CA ARG A 295 0.78 16.25 21.78
C ARG A 295 1.88 15.32 21.25
N VAL A 296 1.68 14.67 20.09
CA VAL A 296 2.69 13.82 19.45
C VAL A 296 3.93 14.62 19.05
N LEU A 297 3.76 15.88 18.66
CA LEU A 297 4.87 16.77 18.26
C LEU A 297 5.65 17.33 19.46
N ALA A 298 4.99 17.55 20.59
CA ALA A 298 5.54 18.22 21.77
C ALA A 298 6.04 17.28 22.87
N ASP A 299 5.38 16.12 23.04
CA ASP A 299 5.65 15.19 24.13
C ASP A 299 6.70 14.15 23.71
N THR A 300 7.96 14.37 24.11
CA THR A 300 9.08 13.45 23.81
C THR A 300 8.90 12.09 24.46
N ALA A 301 8.37 12.02 25.69
CA ALA A 301 8.15 10.76 26.39
C ALA A 301 7.10 9.89 25.67
N LEU A 302 6.03 10.51 25.16
CA LEU A 302 5.05 9.83 24.29
C LEU A 302 5.72 9.37 23.00
N GLY A 303 6.54 10.21 22.38
CA GLY A 303 7.30 9.88 21.19
C GLY A 303 8.19 8.67 21.35
N ASP A 304 8.96 8.60 22.43
CA ASP A 304 9.85 7.50 22.80
C ASP A 304 9.07 6.21 23.09
N ASN A 305 7.95 6.32 23.81
CA ASN A 305 7.07 5.17 24.08
C ASN A 305 6.51 4.58 22.77
N LEU A 306 5.95 5.40 21.89
CA LEU A 306 5.47 4.96 20.59
C LEU A 306 6.61 4.37 19.74
N ALA A 307 7.81 4.95 19.78
CA ALA A 307 8.98 4.44 19.05
C ALA A 307 9.39 3.04 19.55
N SER A 308 9.43 2.85 20.87
CA SER A 308 9.75 1.55 21.47
C SER A 308 8.78 0.45 21.01
N HIS A 309 7.48 0.73 21.01
CA HIS A 309 6.48 -0.22 20.52
C HIS A 309 6.61 -0.49 19.00
N ARG A 310 6.93 0.53 18.17
CA ARG A 310 7.16 0.33 16.74
C ARG A 310 8.40 -0.52 16.48
N HIS A 311 9.48 -0.30 17.23
CA HIS A 311 10.67 -1.15 17.16
C HIS A 311 10.38 -2.61 17.56
N ALA A 312 9.57 -2.82 18.58
CA ALA A 312 9.14 -4.15 19.00
C ALA A 312 8.23 -4.83 17.96
N LEU A 313 7.38 -4.06 17.28
CA LEU A 313 6.54 -4.57 16.18
C LEU A 313 7.35 -4.97 14.95
N ALA A 314 8.52 -4.32 14.73
CA ALA A 314 9.49 -4.64 13.70
C ALA A 314 8.88 -4.78 12.29
N LEU A 315 8.06 -3.81 11.87
CA LEU A 315 7.58 -3.76 10.48
C LEU A 315 8.74 -3.44 9.54
N HIS A 316 8.87 -4.20 8.48
CA HIS A 316 9.95 -4.09 7.52
C HIS A 316 9.43 -3.78 6.11
N ASP A 317 10.31 -3.25 5.28
CA ASP A 317 10.05 -3.21 3.83
C ASP A 317 10.06 -4.64 3.28
N ALA A 318 8.94 -5.06 2.71
CA ALA A 318 8.81 -6.37 2.10
C ALA A 318 9.47 -6.46 0.72
N LEU A 319 9.87 -5.33 0.13
CA LEU A 319 10.36 -5.26 -1.26
C LEU A 319 11.60 -6.14 -1.50
N PRO A 320 12.66 -6.13 -0.65
CA PRO A 320 13.81 -7.01 -0.84
C PRO A 320 13.44 -8.51 -0.87
N ASN A 321 12.58 -8.96 0.04
CA ASN A 321 12.10 -10.33 0.09
C ASN A 321 11.27 -10.68 -1.17
N ILE A 322 10.40 -9.77 -1.61
CA ILE A 322 9.61 -9.96 -2.84
C ILE A 322 10.53 -10.13 -4.06
N ILE A 323 11.58 -9.30 -4.18
CA ILE A 323 12.54 -9.38 -5.29
C ILE A 323 13.30 -10.71 -5.26
N GLU A 324 13.80 -11.13 -4.11
CA GLU A 324 14.47 -12.43 -3.96
C GLU A 324 13.55 -13.59 -4.37
N ARG A 325 12.29 -13.59 -3.90
CA ARG A 325 11.32 -14.65 -4.22
C ARG A 325 10.98 -14.68 -5.70
N LEU A 326 10.72 -13.54 -6.32
CA LEU A 326 10.48 -13.45 -7.77
C LEU A 326 11.71 -13.89 -8.55
N GLY A 327 12.91 -13.54 -8.09
CA GLY A 327 14.18 -13.94 -8.68
C GLY A 327 14.33 -15.48 -8.82
N ARG A 328 13.80 -16.26 -7.88
CA ARG A 328 13.82 -17.74 -7.94
C ARG A 328 13.10 -18.30 -9.18
N TYR A 329 12.08 -17.61 -9.67
CA TYR A 329 11.31 -18.00 -10.85
C TYR A 329 11.83 -17.39 -12.16
N LEU A 330 12.65 -16.32 -12.05
CA LEU A 330 13.15 -15.57 -13.18
C LEU A 330 14.59 -15.95 -13.56
N ALA A 331 15.27 -16.76 -12.74
CA ALA A 331 16.56 -17.33 -13.07
C ALA A 331 16.46 -18.18 -14.34
N PRO A 332 17.43 -18.12 -15.28
CA PRO A 332 17.45 -19.01 -16.43
C PRO A 332 17.48 -20.46 -15.94
N ARG A 333 16.59 -21.29 -16.48
CA ARG A 333 16.54 -22.74 -16.24
C ARG A 333 17.61 -23.44 -17.04
#